data_c34bd2b56dc1abc017851834cff3e96f
#
_entry.id   c34bd2b56dc1abc017851834cff3e96f
#
_cell.length_a   1.000
_cell.length_b   1.000
_cell.length_c   1.000
_cell.angle_alpha   90.00
_cell.angle_beta   90.00
_cell.angle_gamma   90.00
#
_symmetry.space_group_name_H-M   'P 1'
#
loop_
_entity.id
_entity.type
_entity.pdbx_description
1 polymer ?
#
loop_
_entity_poly.entity_id
_entity_poly.type
_entity_poly.pdbx_seq_one_letter_code
_entity_poly.pdbx_strand_id
1 'polypeptide(L)'
;QFIIPDIASQTGFSVTTIAKYVSELYAEDILEKGDCLKTNKRGRNPVLYRVKSGTYYFLGVDLKPFELIIGLMNLTGDMVCIERITDFRFENTHNKLDEICTHISQFMLKFQSQNAGKIAGVNFNIGGRVNSHLGTSATILNFEETREVPLTLLLNERLGIPVFIE
;
A
#
# COMPACT_ATOMS: atom_id res chain seq x y z
N GLN A 1 -14.13 -5.26 -13.32
CA GLN A 1 -15.12 -6.30 -13.01
C GLN A 1 -14.86 -7.53 -13.86
N PHE A 2 -15.15 -8.73 -13.33
CA PHE A 2 -14.91 -10.00 -14.02
C PHE A 2 -15.90 -11.07 -13.57
N ILE A 3 -16.01 -12.13 -14.35
CA ILE A 3 -16.66 -13.38 -13.94
C ILE A 3 -15.62 -14.50 -13.85
N ILE A 4 -15.87 -15.49 -13.01
CA ILE A 4 -14.93 -16.61 -12.77
C ILE A 4 -14.50 -17.32 -14.06
N PRO A 5 -15.40 -17.64 -15.02
CA PRO A 5 -15.00 -18.30 -16.28
C PRO A 5 -14.01 -17.47 -17.12
N ASP A 6 -14.13 -16.14 -17.12
CA ASP A 6 -13.23 -15.29 -17.91
C ASP A 6 -11.80 -15.35 -17.37
N ILE A 7 -11.64 -15.27 -16.04
CA ILE A 7 -10.32 -15.41 -15.40
C ILE A 7 -9.75 -16.80 -15.62
N ALA A 8 -10.56 -17.84 -15.52
CA ALA A 8 -10.13 -19.22 -15.80
C ALA A 8 -9.59 -19.35 -17.24
N SER A 9 -10.30 -18.76 -18.22
CA SER A 9 -9.88 -18.76 -19.62
C SER A 9 -8.58 -17.97 -19.85
N GLN A 10 -8.41 -16.83 -19.18
CA GLN A 10 -7.20 -15.98 -19.34
C GLN A 10 -5.96 -16.56 -18.66
N THR A 11 -6.13 -17.23 -17.54
CA THR A 11 -5.02 -17.76 -16.73
C THR A 11 -4.66 -19.20 -17.04
N GLY A 12 -5.55 -19.95 -17.73
CA GLY A 12 -5.39 -21.39 -17.98
C GLY A 12 -5.69 -22.28 -16.78
N PHE A 13 -6.09 -21.72 -15.63
CA PHE A 13 -6.52 -22.49 -14.47
C PHE A 13 -7.94 -23.03 -14.65
N SER A 14 -8.25 -24.10 -13.91
CA SER A 14 -9.62 -24.63 -13.88
C SER A 14 -10.59 -23.62 -13.26
N VAL A 15 -11.85 -23.65 -13.70
CA VAL A 15 -12.94 -22.83 -13.11
C VAL A 15 -13.05 -23.09 -11.60
N THR A 16 -12.85 -24.32 -11.15
CA THR A 16 -12.90 -24.69 -9.73
C THR A 16 -11.76 -24.03 -8.94
N THR A 17 -10.54 -24.00 -9.51
CA THR A 17 -9.39 -23.35 -8.90
C THR A 17 -9.62 -21.85 -8.72
N ILE A 18 -10.10 -21.19 -9.79
CA ILE A 18 -10.41 -19.76 -9.74
C ILE A 18 -11.56 -19.48 -8.76
N ALA A 19 -12.59 -20.32 -8.71
CA ALA A 19 -13.70 -20.18 -7.76
C ALA A 19 -13.21 -20.24 -6.30
N LYS A 20 -12.25 -21.11 -6.01
CA LYS A 20 -11.61 -21.18 -4.69
C LYS A 20 -10.89 -19.88 -4.33
N TYR A 21 -10.00 -19.38 -5.19
CA TYR A 21 -9.28 -18.13 -4.95
C TYR A 21 -10.21 -16.91 -4.83
N VAL A 22 -11.24 -16.83 -5.68
CA VAL A 22 -12.24 -15.76 -5.59
C VAL A 22 -13.00 -15.83 -4.25
N SER A 23 -13.31 -17.04 -3.77
CA SER A 23 -13.97 -17.22 -2.46
C SER A 23 -13.07 -16.80 -1.29
N GLU A 24 -11.77 -17.11 -1.35
CA GLU A 24 -10.78 -16.68 -0.36
C GLU A 24 -10.65 -15.15 -0.33
N LEU A 25 -10.43 -14.51 -1.49
CA LEU A 25 -10.32 -13.06 -1.61
C LEU A 25 -11.62 -12.32 -1.21
N TYR A 26 -12.77 -12.94 -1.46
CA TYR A 26 -14.06 -12.41 -1.02
C TYR A 26 -14.21 -12.51 0.50
N ALA A 27 -13.76 -13.61 1.11
CA ALA A 27 -13.77 -13.79 2.57
C ALA A 27 -12.82 -12.81 3.29
N GLU A 28 -11.72 -12.42 2.63
CA GLU A 28 -10.77 -11.41 3.10
C GLU A 28 -11.22 -9.97 2.82
N ASP A 29 -12.43 -9.79 2.30
CA ASP A 29 -13.00 -8.48 1.95
C ASP A 29 -12.20 -7.70 0.87
N ILE A 30 -11.39 -8.41 0.08
CA ILE A 30 -10.62 -7.85 -1.05
C ILE A 30 -11.51 -7.72 -2.29
N LEU A 31 -12.44 -8.66 -2.45
CA LEU A 31 -13.42 -8.64 -3.53
C LEU A 31 -14.82 -8.38 -2.99
N GLU A 32 -15.63 -7.75 -3.80
CA GLU A 32 -17.06 -7.62 -3.58
C GLU A 32 -17.84 -8.15 -4.79
N LYS A 33 -19.09 -8.59 -4.52
CA LYS A 33 -20.01 -9.00 -5.58
C LYS A 33 -20.68 -7.78 -6.17
N GLY A 34 -20.63 -7.69 -7.48
CA GLY A 34 -21.44 -6.76 -8.26
C GLY A 34 -22.76 -7.39 -8.71
N ASP A 35 -23.40 -6.74 -9.66
CA ASP A 35 -24.64 -7.22 -10.25
C ASP A 35 -24.43 -8.52 -11.02
N CYS A 36 -25.51 -9.32 -11.15
CA CYS A 36 -25.50 -10.49 -12.02
C CYS A 36 -25.60 -10.05 -13.48
N LEU A 37 -24.75 -10.58 -14.35
CA LEU A 37 -24.90 -10.40 -15.78
C LEU A 37 -26.19 -11.05 -16.26
N LYS A 38 -27.13 -10.25 -16.73
CA LYS A 38 -28.34 -10.78 -17.40
C LYS A 38 -27.92 -11.39 -18.73
N THR A 39 -27.91 -12.71 -18.81
CA THR A 39 -27.66 -13.43 -20.06
C THR A 39 -28.95 -14.06 -20.54
N ASN A 40 -29.18 -14.03 -21.85
CA ASN A 40 -30.31 -14.72 -22.47
C ASN A 40 -30.08 -16.25 -22.59
N LYS A 41 -28.99 -16.75 -22.01
CA LYS A 41 -28.68 -18.21 -22.02
C LYS A 41 -29.41 -18.89 -20.86
N ARG A 42 -29.93 -20.10 -21.15
CA ARG A 42 -30.53 -20.98 -20.12
C ARG A 42 -29.45 -21.29 -19.07
N GLY A 43 -29.69 -20.96 -17.81
CA GLY A 43 -28.79 -21.24 -16.69
C GLY A 43 -28.79 -20.10 -15.67
N ARG A 44 -28.03 -20.31 -14.57
CA ARG A 44 -27.83 -19.28 -13.54
C ARG A 44 -26.96 -18.15 -14.09
N ASN A 45 -27.43 -16.92 -13.97
CA ASN A 45 -26.65 -15.74 -14.37
C ASN A 45 -25.33 -15.69 -13.62
N PRO A 46 -24.19 -15.45 -14.30
CA PRO A 46 -22.91 -15.35 -13.65
C PRO A 46 -22.84 -14.09 -12.75
N VAL A 47 -22.24 -14.27 -11.59
CA VAL A 47 -21.98 -13.19 -10.63
C VAL A 47 -20.75 -12.41 -11.10
N LEU A 48 -20.86 -11.09 -11.15
CA LEU A 48 -19.72 -10.20 -11.33
C LEU A 48 -19.01 -10.01 -10.00
N TYR A 49 -17.67 -10.01 -10.05
CA TYR A 49 -16.80 -9.65 -8.96
C TYR A 49 -15.98 -8.41 -9.32
N ARG A 50 -15.63 -7.64 -8.32
CA ARG A 50 -14.71 -6.50 -8.47
C ARG A 50 -13.87 -6.34 -7.22
N VAL A 51 -12.70 -5.70 -7.35
CA VAL A 51 -11.87 -5.32 -6.22
C VAL A 51 -12.62 -4.28 -5.40
N LYS A 52 -12.66 -4.47 -4.09
CA LYS A 52 -13.23 -3.53 -3.13
C LYS A 52 -12.18 -2.49 -2.77
N SER A 53 -12.26 -1.32 -3.34
CA SER A 53 -11.21 -0.28 -3.25
C SER A 53 -10.94 0.21 -1.82
N GLY A 54 -11.96 0.18 -0.94
CA GLY A 54 -11.91 0.77 0.40
C GLY A 54 -11.45 -0.16 1.52
N THR A 55 -11.02 -1.39 1.24
CA THR A 55 -10.59 -2.34 2.28
C THR A 55 -9.15 -2.11 2.71
N TYR A 56 -8.24 -1.94 1.75
CA TYR A 56 -6.83 -1.71 2.00
C TYR A 56 -6.33 -0.46 1.30
N TYR A 57 -5.39 0.19 1.99
CA TYR A 57 -4.71 1.40 1.53
C TYR A 57 -3.21 1.25 1.69
N PHE A 58 -2.46 1.97 0.87
CA PHE A 58 -1.01 2.00 0.90
C PHE A 58 -0.54 3.45 0.95
N LEU A 59 0.43 3.72 1.80
CA LEU A 59 1.09 5.02 1.85
C LEU A 59 2.29 5.03 0.91
N GLY A 60 2.42 6.10 0.13
CA GLY A 60 3.65 6.50 -0.51
C GLY A 60 4.23 7.71 0.23
N VAL A 61 5.49 7.64 0.61
CA VAL A 61 6.21 8.74 1.25
C VAL A 61 7.37 9.14 0.35
N ASP A 62 7.39 10.39 -0.07
CA ASP A 62 8.48 10.95 -0.89
C ASP A 62 9.27 11.95 -0.04
N LEU A 63 10.50 11.58 0.29
CA LEU A 63 11.39 12.37 1.14
C LEU A 63 12.32 13.23 0.27
N LYS A 64 12.10 14.53 0.29
CA LYS A 64 12.91 15.53 -0.40
C LYS A 64 13.68 16.43 0.58
N PRO A 65 14.70 17.15 0.13
CA PRO A 65 15.47 18.02 1.02
C PRO A 65 14.66 19.08 1.76
N PHE A 66 13.59 19.58 1.14
CA PHE A 66 12.79 20.70 1.67
C PHE A 66 11.28 20.41 1.65
N GLU A 67 10.88 19.17 1.46
CA GLU A 67 9.48 18.77 1.43
C GLU A 67 9.34 17.30 1.83
N LEU A 68 8.35 16.99 2.65
CA LEU A 68 7.89 15.62 2.88
C LEU A 68 6.49 15.49 2.28
N ILE A 69 6.32 14.54 1.38
CA ILE A 69 5.05 14.27 0.74
C ILE A 69 4.55 12.91 1.22
N ILE A 70 3.29 12.87 1.68
CA ILE A 70 2.63 11.64 2.10
C ILE A 70 1.38 11.49 1.24
N GLY A 71 1.33 10.43 0.44
CA GLY A 71 0.20 10.10 -0.42
C GLY A 71 -0.47 8.81 0.03
N LEU A 72 -1.78 8.73 -0.07
CA LEU A 72 -2.57 7.53 0.21
C LEU A 72 -3.24 7.02 -1.06
N MET A 73 -3.01 5.77 -1.38
CA MET A 73 -3.57 5.07 -2.53
C MET A 73 -4.46 3.92 -2.06
N ASN A 74 -5.58 3.69 -2.72
CA ASN A 74 -6.44 2.56 -2.45
C ASN A 74 -6.00 1.29 -3.21
N LEU A 75 -6.68 0.18 -2.98
CA LEU A 75 -6.35 -1.12 -3.60
C LEU A 75 -6.54 -1.14 -5.13
N THR A 76 -7.30 -0.21 -5.70
CA THR A 76 -7.49 -0.07 -7.16
C THR A 76 -6.49 0.88 -7.82
N GLY A 77 -5.58 1.46 -7.03
CA GLY A 77 -4.54 2.37 -7.53
C GLY A 77 -4.97 3.83 -7.62
N ASP A 78 -6.17 4.17 -7.10
CA ASP A 78 -6.61 5.56 -7.08
C ASP A 78 -5.96 6.31 -5.92
N MET A 79 -5.47 7.51 -6.20
CA MET A 79 -4.97 8.43 -5.17
C MET A 79 -6.14 8.99 -4.37
N VAL A 80 -6.16 8.71 -3.07
CA VAL A 80 -7.25 9.12 -2.17
C VAL A 80 -7.01 10.50 -1.59
N CYS A 81 -5.79 10.74 -1.09
CA CYS A 81 -5.38 12.05 -0.61
C CYS A 81 -3.84 12.18 -0.62
N ILE A 82 -3.39 13.44 -0.59
CA ILE A 82 -1.98 13.80 -0.53
C ILE A 82 -1.84 14.92 0.51
N GLU A 83 -0.84 14.80 1.38
CA GLU A 83 -0.40 15.85 2.29
C GLU A 83 1.04 16.24 1.93
N ARG A 84 1.32 17.56 1.93
CA ARG A 84 2.63 18.14 1.66
C ARG A 84 3.06 18.98 2.83
N ILE A 85 4.21 18.65 3.40
CA ILE A 85 4.83 19.38 4.50
C ILE A 85 6.00 20.18 3.90
N THR A 86 5.77 21.47 3.65
CA THR A 86 6.68 22.36 2.91
C THR A 86 7.63 23.15 3.80
N ASP A 87 7.39 23.18 5.10
CA ASP A 87 8.31 23.73 6.11
C ASP A 87 9.30 22.67 6.61
N PHE A 88 9.26 21.48 6.02
CA PHE A 88 10.17 20.37 6.30
C PHE A 88 11.58 20.70 5.75
N ARG A 89 12.61 20.45 6.57
CA ARG A 89 14.00 20.47 6.15
C ARG A 89 14.65 19.14 6.54
N PHE A 90 15.13 18.42 5.54
CA PHE A 90 15.82 17.15 5.78
C PHE A 90 17.15 17.38 6.49
N GLU A 91 17.41 16.58 7.52
CA GLU A 91 18.68 16.44 8.21
C GLU A 91 18.96 14.95 8.46
N ASN A 92 20.23 14.57 8.41
CA ASN A 92 20.64 13.18 8.56
C ASN A 92 20.83 12.81 10.05
N THR A 93 19.76 12.84 10.84
CA THR A 93 19.76 12.63 12.28
C THR A 93 18.65 11.66 12.72
N HIS A 94 18.83 11.02 13.89
CA HIS A 94 17.77 10.23 14.53
C HIS A 94 16.51 11.04 14.81
N ASN A 95 16.69 12.28 15.29
CA ASN A 95 15.55 13.17 15.58
C ASN A 95 14.72 13.45 14.32
N LYS A 96 15.37 13.58 13.16
CA LYS A 96 14.68 13.78 11.89
C LYS A 96 13.91 12.53 11.46
N LEU A 97 14.45 11.34 11.70
CA LEU A 97 13.73 10.11 11.46
C LEU A 97 12.46 10.01 12.34
N ASP A 98 12.57 10.41 13.61
CA ASP A 98 11.42 10.42 14.52
C ASP A 98 10.39 11.48 14.14
N GLU A 99 10.81 12.65 13.65
CA GLU A 99 9.93 13.70 13.10
C GLU A 99 9.15 13.18 11.86
N ILE A 100 9.82 12.52 10.92
CA ILE A 100 9.20 11.89 9.75
C ILE A 100 8.14 10.87 10.19
N CYS A 101 8.49 9.97 11.10
CA CYS A 101 7.57 8.97 11.63
C CYS A 101 6.37 9.61 12.34
N THR A 102 6.58 10.74 13.02
CA THR A 102 5.50 11.49 13.67
C THR A 102 4.51 12.04 12.64
N HIS A 103 4.97 12.66 11.57
CA HIS A 103 4.10 13.15 10.49
C HIS A 103 3.29 12.01 9.86
N ILE A 104 3.94 10.88 9.57
CA ILE A 104 3.27 9.71 9.00
C ILE A 104 2.22 9.16 9.95
N SER A 105 2.55 9.02 11.23
CA SER A 105 1.62 8.50 12.25
C SER A 105 0.40 9.41 12.43
N GLN A 106 0.60 10.73 12.43
CA GLN A 106 -0.49 11.71 12.47
C GLN A 106 -1.39 11.61 11.25
N PHE A 107 -0.81 11.49 10.06
CA PHE A 107 -1.55 11.26 8.82
C PHE A 107 -2.39 9.97 8.89
N MET A 108 -1.78 8.87 9.34
CA MET A 108 -2.47 7.58 9.50
C MET A 108 -3.64 7.67 10.47
N LEU A 109 -3.44 8.28 11.64
CA LEU A 109 -4.49 8.47 12.66
C LEU A 109 -5.64 9.32 12.12
N LYS A 110 -5.34 10.42 11.44
CA LYS A 110 -6.34 11.28 10.82
C LYS A 110 -7.18 10.51 9.79
N PHE A 111 -6.54 9.72 8.94
CA PHE A 111 -7.23 8.90 7.96
C PHE A 111 -8.11 7.84 8.63
N GLN A 112 -7.56 7.07 9.58
CA GLN A 112 -8.28 5.99 10.28
C GLN A 112 -9.47 6.48 11.10
N SER A 113 -9.42 7.71 11.62
CA SER A 113 -10.55 8.30 12.33
C SER A 113 -11.77 8.56 11.42
N GLN A 114 -11.58 8.60 10.12
CA GLN A 114 -12.62 8.94 9.13
C GLN A 114 -13.00 7.76 8.22
N ASN A 115 -12.22 6.69 8.24
CA ASN A 115 -12.34 5.57 7.30
C ASN A 115 -12.17 4.23 8.01
N ALA A 116 -12.95 3.24 7.58
CA ALA A 116 -12.90 1.88 8.13
C ALA A 116 -11.80 1.00 7.50
N GLY A 117 -11.18 1.43 6.40
CA GLY A 117 -10.17 0.65 5.69
C GLY A 117 -8.82 0.62 6.42
N LYS A 118 -8.02 -0.39 6.12
CA LYS A 118 -6.72 -0.65 6.76
C LYS A 118 -5.58 -0.13 5.92
N ILE A 119 -4.63 0.56 6.53
CA ILE A 119 -3.34 0.86 5.90
C ILE A 119 -2.47 -0.39 5.98
N ALA A 120 -2.16 -0.99 4.83
CA ALA A 120 -1.48 -2.28 4.73
C ALA A 120 0.06 -2.15 4.71
N GLY A 121 0.58 -0.99 4.34
CA GLY A 121 2.02 -0.74 4.30
C GLY A 121 2.37 0.66 3.82
N VAL A 122 3.66 0.97 3.94
CA VAL A 122 4.26 2.24 3.50
C VAL A 122 5.39 1.94 2.54
N ASN A 123 5.45 2.63 1.42
CA ASN A 123 6.62 2.69 0.56
C ASN A 123 7.30 4.06 0.67
N PHE A 124 8.58 4.06 1.02
CA PHE A 124 9.41 5.27 1.06
C PHE A 124 10.22 5.40 -0.21
N ASN A 125 10.03 6.49 -0.91
CA ASN A 125 10.94 6.97 -1.94
C ASN A 125 11.95 7.92 -1.31
N ILE A 126 13.21 7.52 -1.30
CA ILE A 126 14.32 8.33 -0.76
C ILE A 126 15.44 8.46 -1.78
N GLY A 127 16.03 9.63 -1.86
CA GLY A 127 17.18 9.85 -2.73
C GLY A 127 18.42 9.08 -2.24
N GLY A 128 19.39 8.86 -3.15
CA GLY A 128 20.68 8.27 -2.80
C GLY A 128 20.79 6.77 -3.08
N ARG A 129 21.70 6.10 -2.37
CA ARG A 129 21.94 4.66 -2.54
C ARG A 129 21.10 3.87 -1.56
N VAL A 130 20.18 3.11 -2.12
CA VAL A 130 19.24 2.24 -1.39
C VAL A 130 19.41 0.81 -1.89
N ASN A 131 19.35 -0.14 -0.97
CA ASN A 131 19.19 -1.54 -1.30
C ASN A 131 17.78 -1.97 -0.86
N SER A 132 16.84 -1.97 -1.81
CA SER A 132 15.43 -2.31 -1.54
C SER A 132 15.25 -3.76 -1.08
N HIS A 133 16.11 -4.70 -1.51
CA HIS A 133 16.03 -6.10 -1.07
C HIS A 133 16.44 -6.28 0.40
N LEU A 134 17.47 -5.56 0.84
CA LEU A 134 17.94 -5.61 2.23
C LEU A 134 17.23 -4.58 3.12
N GLY A 135 16.52 -3.63 2.52
CA GLY A 135 15.88 -2.54 3.25
C GLY A 135 16.88 -1.57 3.88
N THR A 136 18.04 -1.35 3.22
CA THR A 136 19.14 -0.54 3.77
C THR A 136 19.35 0.74 2.97
N SER A 137 19.80 1.81 3.65
CA SER A 137 20.23 3.06 3.05
C SER A 137 21.69 3.34 3.38
N ALA A 138 22.46 3.76 2.36
CA ALA A 138 23.88 4.08 2.51
C ALA A 138 24.17 5.59 2.54
N THR A 139 23.19 6.45 2.23
CA THR A 139 23.39 7.89 2.10
C THR A 139 22.37 8.74 2.85
N ILE A 140 21.09 8.45 2.66
CA ILE A 140 19.99 9.20 3.28
C ILE A 140 19.54 8.47 4.54
N LEU A 141 19.33 9.21 5.64
CA LEU A 141 19.03 8.66 6.96
C LEU A 141 20.13 7.71 7.47
N ASN A 142 21.35 7.85 6.95
CA ASN A 142 22.53 7.16 7.46
C ASN A 142 23.25 8.08 8.48
N PHE A 143 22.73 8.13 9.69
CA PHE A 143 23.19 8.97 10.78
C PHE A 143 24.28 8.31 11.65
N GLU A 144 24.60 7.05 11.43
CA GLU A 144 25.63 6.32 12.17
C GLU A 144 26.98 6.32 11.43
N GLU A 145 27.07 6.94 10.26
CA GLU A 145 28.23 6.92 9.37
C GLU A 145 28.72 5.50 9.04
N THR A 146 27.84 4.54 9.21
CA THR A 146 28.08 3.13 8.89
C THR A 146 27.99 2.92 7.37
N ARG A 147 28.40 1.75 6.90
CA ARG A 147 28.27 1.42 5.48
C ARG A 147 26.82 1.46 5.00
N GLU A 148 25.88 0.97 5.82
CA GLU A 148 24.46 0.91 5.52
C GLU A 148 23.64 0.90 6.81
N VAL A 149 22.54 1.60 6.82
CA VAL A 149 21.57 1.61 7.93
C VAL A 149 20.39 0.73 7.57
N PRO A 150 19.92 -0.18 8.44
CA PRO A 150 18.75 -1.05 8.20
C PRO A 150 17.44 -0.22 8.34
N LEU A 151 17.23 0.68 7.37
CA LEU A 151 16.20 1.70 7.45
C LEU A 151 14.79 1.13 7.50
N THR A 152 14.52 0.07 6.71
CA THR A 152 13.22 -0.61 6.74
C THR A 152 12.89 -1.15 8.12
N LEU A 153 13.87 -1.76 8.82
CA LEU A 153 13.68 -2.28 10.17
C LEU A 153 13.33 -1.15 11.15
N LEU A 154 14.12 -0.07 11.12
CA LEU A 154 13.93 1.09 11.99
C LEU A 154 12.58 1.78 11.78
N LEU A 155 12.12 1.87 10.53
CA LEU A 155 10.82 2.44 10.18
C LEU A 155 9.66 1.50 10.58
N ASN A 156 9.81 0.18 10.37
CA ASN A 156 8.82 -0.81 10.79
C ASN A 156 8.58 -0.75 12.31
N GLU A 157 9.65 -0.68 13.09
CA GLU A 157 9.57 -0.60 14.56
C GLU A 157 8.82 0.66 15.04
N ARG A 158 9.02 1.81 14.36
CA ARG A 158 8.39 3.08 14.71
C ARG A 158 6.95 3.19 14.25
N LEU A 159 6.64 2.70 13.07
CA LEU A 159 5.32 2.86 12.44
C LEU A 159 4.36 1.70 12.75
N GLY A 160 4.89 0.54 13.17
CA GLY A 160 4.09 -0.64 13.50
C GLY A 160 3.38 -1.29 12.30
N ILE A 161 3.78 -0.97 11.08
CA ILE A 161 3.24 -1.53 9.83
C ILE A 161 4.38 -1.85 8.86
N PRO A 162 4.19 -2.75 7.88
CA PRO A 162 5.19 -3.06 6.87
C PRO A 162 5.69 -1.82 6.13
N VAL A 163 7.01 -1.66 6.05
CA VAL A 163 7.66 -0.58 5.31
C VAL A 163 8.57 -1.15 4.24
N PHE A 164 8.57 -0.51 3.09
CA PHE A 164 9.46 -0.76 1.95
C PHE A 164 10.19 0.52 1.60
N ILE A 165 11.38 0.42 1.03
CA ILE A 165 12.18 1.58 0.58
C ILE A 165 12.66 1.39 -0.85
N GLU A 166 12.65 2.48 -1.61
CA GLU A 166 13.15 2.58 -2.99
C GLU A 166 14.01 3.82 -3.19
#